data_9f47d9b2e0970494e061f1c1938f4b76
#
_entry.id   9f47d9b2e0970494e061f1c1938f4b76
#
_cell.length_a   1.000
_cell.length_b   1.000
_cell.length_c   1.000
_cell.angle_alpha   90.00
_cell.angle_beta   90.00
_cell.angle_gamma   90.00
#
_symmetry.space_group_name_H-M   'P 1'
#
loop_
_entity.id
_entity.type
_entity.pdbx_description
1 polymer ?
#
loop_
_entity_poly.entity_id
_entity_poly.type
_entity_poly.pdbx_seq_one_letter_code
_entity_poly.pdbx_strand_id
1 'polypeptide(L)'
;MKADIMKKFLLALLFAPAIALGAGAAVHLDKAPDLQGDKAALQNGARVFVNYCMNCHGLSFVRYNRLTELGLSEQQVMDNLMFTADKIGDPMRVAARAAEQKQWFGAAPPDLTLVARARASADGSGADWLYTYLRSFYRDEKRPNGWNNTLFPNVAMPHALWELQGELVLDAETHALKLATPGQLSVAEYDKEIADLVGLLVWAGEPGAGFRKNLG
;
A
#
# COMPACT_ATOMS: atom_id res chain seq x y z
N MET A 1 51.54 27.78 -13.62
CA MET A 1 50.13 28.12 -13.95
C MET A 1 49.43 27.13 -14.86
N LYS A 2 49.97 26.73 -16.02
CA LYS A 2 49.34 25.71 -16.90
C LYS A 2 49.35 24.29 -16.31
N ALA A 3 50.38 23.86 -15.60
CA ALA A 3 50.49 22.54 -14.99
C ALA A 3 49.51 22.34 -13.81
N ASP A 4 49.18 23.40 -13.04
CA ASP A 4 48.28 23.34 -11.90
C ASP A 4 46.83 23.28 -12.33
N ILE A 5 46.48 23.91 -13.44
CA ILE A 5 45.15 23.84 -14.03
C ILE A 5 44.89 22.42 -14.55
N MET A 6 45.90 21.80 -15.22
CA MET A 6 45.78 20.44 -15.74
C MET A 6 45.65 19.41 -14.61
N LYS A 7 46.38 19.56 -13.48
CA LYS A 7 46.24 18.68 -12.33
C LYS A 7 44.83 18.78 -11.69
N LYS A 8 44.26 19.99 -11.61
CA LYS A 8 42.89 20.19 -11.09
C LYS A 8 41.83 19.58 -11.98
N PHE A 9 42.01 19.63 -13.31
CA PHE A 9 41.11 18.95 -14.26
C PHE A 9 41.22 17.43 -14.18
N LEU A 10 42.40 16.85 -14.02
CA LEU A 10 42.59 15.40 -13.82
C LEU A 10 41.98 14.92 -12.48
N LEU A 11 42.06 15.70 -11.40
CA LEU A 11 41.39 15.36 -10.14
C LEU A 11 39.86 15.40 -10.26
N ALA A 12 39.30 16.34 -11.00
CA ALA A 12 37.86 16.44 -11.21
C ALA A 12 37.31 15.26 -12.03
N LEU A 13 38.09 14.72 -12.99
CA LEU A 13 37.70 13.55 -13.76
C LEU A 13 37.70 12.24 -12.96
N LEU A 14 38.51 12.14 -11.88
CA LEU A 14 38.54 10.97 -11.00
C LEU A 14 37.33 10.85 -10.08
N PHE A 15 36.62 11.95 -9.83
CA PHE A 15 35.41 11.96 -8.99
C PHE A 15 34.09 11.88 -9.80
N ALA A 16 34.12 12.03 -11.11
CA ALA A 16 32.93 12.02 -11.95
C ALA A 16 32.20 10.66 -12.09
N PRO A 17 32.88 9.50 -12.08
CA PRO A 17 32.17 8.20 -12.25
C PRO A 17 31.55 7.63 -10.97
N ALA A 18 31.87 8.15 -9.77
CA ALA A 18 31.37 7.58 -8.52
C ALA A 18 29.89 7.89 -8.24
N ILE A 19 29.31 8.85 -8.93
CA ILE A 19 27.90 9.27 -8.74
C ILE A 19 26.93 8.42 -9.56
N ALA A 20 27.38 7.71 -10.58
CA ALA A 20 26.52 6.95 -11.51
C ALA A 20 26.18 5.51 -11.05
N LEU A 21 26.79 4.99 -9.98
CA LEU A 21 26.63 3.60 -9.52
C LEU A 21 25.52 3.42 -8.47
N GLY A 22 24.76 4.47 -8.14
CA GLY A 22 23.70 4.43 -7.14
C GLY A 22 22.29 4.16 -7.66
N ALA A 23 22.09 3.96 -8.95
CA ALA A 23 20.80 3.56 -9.49
C ALA A 23 20.59 2.08 -9.21
N GLY A 24 19.92 1.74 -8.11
CA GLY A 24 19.41 0.39 -7.87
C GLY A 24 18.63 -0.11 -9.10
N ALA A 25 18.60 -1.44 -9.31
CA ALA A 25 17.79 -2.01 -10.36
C ALA A 25 16.35 -1.50 -10.24
N ALA A 26 15.77 -1.02 -11.35
CA ALA A 26 14.38 -0.55 -11.38
C ALA A 26 13.45 -1.67 -10.89
N VAL A 27 12.60 -1.35 -9.93
CA VAL A 27 11.61 -2.29 -9.40
C VAL A 27 10.40 -2.30 -10.33
N HIS A 28 10.02 -3.49 -10.81
CA HIS A 28 8.80 -3.63 -11.62
C HIS A 28 7.57 -3.45 -10.72
N LEU A 29 6.70 -2.50 -11.08
CA LEU A 29 5.42 -2.28 -10.41
C LEU A 29 4.27 -2.52 -11.40
N ASP A 30 3.30 -3.33 -10.98
CA ASP A 30 2.06 -3.51 -11.73
C ASP A 30 1.23 -2.22 -11.70
N LYS A 31 0.60 -1.88 -12.83
CA LYS A 31 -0.24 -0.68 -12.92
C LYS A 31 -1.55 -0.87 -12.17
N ALA A 32 -1.77 -0.04 -11.15
CA ALA A 32 -3.05 0.05 -10.47
C ALA A 32 -4.11 0.72 -11.35
N PRO A 33 -5.33 0.20 -11.42
CA PRO A 33 -6.45 0.90 -12.07
C PRO A 33 -6.73 2.25 -11.39
N ASP A 34 -7.02 3.29 -12.17
CA ASP A 34 -7.49 4.59 -11.64
C ASP A 34 -8.99 4.54 -11.37
N LEU A 35 -9.36 4.35 -10.11
CA LEU A 35 -10.74 4.20 -9.66
C LEU A 35 -11.29 5.44 -8.94
N GLN A 36 -10.64 6.61 -9.06
CA GLN A 36 -11.03 7.82 -8.32
C GLN A 36 -12.42 8.34 -8.68
N GLY A 37 -12.96 7.99 -9.84
CA GLY A 37 -14.33 8.31 -10.27
C GLY A 37 -15.36 7.21 -9.99
N ASP A 38 -14.93 6.02 -9.60
CA ASP A 38 -15.81 4.86 -9.38
C ASP A 38 -16.21 4.73 -7.91
N LYS A 39 -17.35 5.31 -7.56
CA LYS A 39 -17.87 5.28 -6.18
C LYS A 39 -18.13 3.85 -5.68
N ALA A 40 -18.58 2.94 -6.53
CA ALA A 40 -18.84 1.56 -6.14
C ALA A 40 -17.54 0.83 -5.77
N ALA A 41 -16.48 1.04 -6.56
CA ALA A 41 -15.16 0.53 -6.24
C ALA A 41 -14.62 1.10 -4.92
N LEU A 42 -14.75 2.41 -4.69
CA LEU A 42 -14.32 3.06 -3.45
C LEU A 42 -15.13 2.60 -2.23
N GLN A 43 -16.43 2.36 -2.37
CA GLN A 43 -17.28 1.77 -1.31
C GLN A 43 -16.81 0.35 -0.97
N ASN A 44 -16.54 -0.47 -1.99
CA ASN A 44 -16.00 -1.80 -1.79
C ASN A 44 -14.62 -1.75 -1.12
N GLY A 45 -13.74 -0.83 -1.56
CA GLY A 45 -12.46 -0.58 -0.90
C GLY A 45 -12.60 -0.22 0.57
N ALA A 46 -13.62 0.60 0.95
CA ALA A 46 -13.91 0.92 2.34
C ALA A 46 -14.35 -0.31 3.13
N ARG A 47 -15.17 -1.18 2.56
CA ARG A 47 -15.56 -2.46 3.14
C ARG A 47 -14.33 -3.34 3.40
N VAL A 48 -13.45 -3.49 2.41
CA VAL A 48 -12.22 -4.29 2.55
C VAL A 48 -11.32 -3.70 3.62
N PHE A 49 -11.10 -2.38 3.60
CA PHE A 49 -10.26 -1.70 4.59
C PHE A 49 -10.74 -1.94 6.01
N VAL A 50 -12.03 -1.73 6.27
CA VAL A 50 -12.59 -1.86 7.62
C VAL A 50 -12.53 -3.30 8.12
N ASN A 51 -12.75 -4.29 7.26
CA ASN A 51 -12.78 -5.69 7.66
C ASN A 51 -11.39 -6.33 7.81
N TYR A 52 -10.39 -5.92 7.01
CA TYR A 52 -9.08 -6.60 6.98
C TYR A 52 -7.92 -5.72 7.46
N CYS A 53 -7.99 -4.41 7.30
CA CYS A 53 -6.86 -3.53 7.59
C CYS A 53 -7.01 -2.77 8.91
N MET A 54 -8.25 -2.40 9.28
CA MET A 54 -8.52 -1.47 10.37
C MET A 54 -8.26 -2.05 11.76
N ASN A 55 -8.06 -3.35 11.88
CA ASN A 55 -7.59 -3.98 13.12
C ASN A 55 -6.17 -3.52 13.51
N CYS A 56 -5.36 -3.15 12.51
CA CYS A 56 -3.97 -2.76 12.72
C CYS A 56 -3.65 -1.34 12.20
N HIS A 57 -4.34 -0.86 11.17
CA HIS A 57 -4.06 0.39 10.49
C HIS A 57 -5.24 1.37 10.57
N GLY A 58 -4.96 2.63 10.88
CA GLY A 58 -5.94 3.72 10.78
C GLY A 58 -5.86 4.48 9.46
N LEU A 59 -6.91 5.27 9.19
CA LEU A 59 -6.94 6.42 8.28
C LEU A 59 -7.20 7.67 9.13
N SER A 60 -6.24 8.02 9.99
CA SER A 60 -6.46 8.98 11.09
C SER A 60 -6.78 10.41 10.65
N PHE A 61 -6.50 10.76 9.38
CA PHE A 61 -6.85 12.05 8.80
C PHE A 61 -8.16 12.03 8.01
N VAL A 62 -8.83 10.86 7.93
CA VAL A 62 -10.18 10.70 7.37
C VAL A 62 -11.17 10.52 8.52
N ARG A 63 -12.26 11.27 8.49
CA ARG A 63 -13.38 11.10 9.42
C ARG A 63 -14.42 10.19 8.77
N TYR A 64 -15.17 9.43 9.55
CA TYR A 64 -16.21 8.53 9.04
C TYR A 64 -17.25 9.25 8.17
N ASN A 65 -17.67 10.48 8.54
CA ASN A 65 -18.61 11.24 7.72
C ASN A 65 -18.10 11.54 6.29
N ARG A 66 -16.77 11.51 6.05
CA ARG A 66 -16.21 11.69 4.71
C ARG A 66 -16.58 10.53 3.77
N LEU A 67 -16.90 9.34 4.30
CA LEU A 67 -17.33 8.21 3.49
C LEU A 67 -18.69 8.48 2.79
N THR A 68 -19.46 9.46 3.21
CA THR A 68 -20.67 9.89 2.51
C THR A 68 -20.35 10.50 1.13
N GLU A 69 -19.15 11.03 0.92
CA GLU A 69 -18.70 11.52 -0.39
C GLU A 69 -18.63 10.41 -1.43
N LEU A 70 -18.50 9.16 -0.97
CA LEU A 70 -18.54 7.98 -1.80
C LEU A 70 -19.96 7.56 -2.20
N GLY A 71 -20.99 8.28 -1.75
CA GLY A 71 -22.41 8.03 -2.06
C GLY A 71 -23.13 7.15 -1.03
N LEU A 72 -22.52 6.90 0.12
CA LEU A 72 -23.16 6.24 1.26
C LEU A 72 -23.96 7.26 2.09
N SER A 73 -25.09 6.84 2.70
CA SER A 73 -25.73 7.64 3.74
C SER A 73 -24.95 7.55 5.06
N GLU A 74 -25.12 8.53 5.97
CA GLU A 74 -24.53 8.46 7.31
C GLU A 74 -24.93 7.18 8.04
N GLN A 75 -26.21 6.78 7.92
CA GLN A 75 -26.70 5.55 8.53
C GLN A 75 -25.98 4.31 7.98
N GLN A 76 -25.78 4.23 6.67
CA GLN A 76 -25.02 3.12 6.06
C GLN A 76 -23.58 3.07 6.55
N VAL A 77 -22.93 4.23 6.72
CA VAL A 77 -21.59 4.29 7.28
C VAL A 77 -21.57 3.80 8.73
N MET A 78 -22.49 4.29 9.57
CA MET A 78 -22.57 3.90 10.96
C MET A 78 -22.84 2.41 11.13
N ASP A 79 -23.76 1.85 10.37
CA ASP A 79 -24.18 0.45 10.53
C ASP A 79 -23.15 -0.55 9.97
N ASN A 80 -22.38 -0.16 8.94
CA ASN A 80 -21.58 -1.14 8.19
C ASN A 80 -20.07 -0.89 8.21
N LEU A 81 -19.60 0.31 8.58
CA LEU A 81 -18.19 0.68 8.47
C LEU A 81 -17.60 1.27 9.76
N MET A 82 -18.43 1.73 10.69
CA MET A 82 -17.97 2.44 11.89
C MET A 82 -17.90 1.51 13.11
N PHE A 83 -16.79 0.75 13.23
CA PHE A 83 -16.63 -0.21 14.33
C PHE A 83 -15.67 0.27 15.45
N THR A 84 -14.96 1.37 15.27
CA THR A 84 -13.93 1.85 16.21
C THR A 84 -14.20 3.27 16.71
N ALA A 85 -15.42 3.78 16.54
CA ALA A 85 -15.81 5.13 16.94
C ALA A 85 -17.29 5.18 17.36
N ASP A 86 -17.65 6.21 18.14
CA ASP A 86 -19.01 6.41 18.62
C ASP A 86 -19.79 7.46 17.80
N LYS A 87 -19.08 8.36 17.12
CA LYS A 87 -19.67 9.48 16.38
C LYS A 87 -19.21 9.50 14.94
N ILE A 88 -20.15 9.76 14.03
CA ILE A 88 -19.86 9.84 12.59
C ILE A 88 -18.76 10.88 12.23
N GLY A 89 -18.57 11.89 13.05
CA GLY A 89 -17.49 12.88 12.92
C GLY A 89 -16.13 12.44 13.44
N ASP A 90 -16.02 11.27 14.06
CA ASP A 90 -14.76 10.79 14.59
C ASP A 90 -13.81 10.32 13.47
N PRO A 91 -12.48 10.42 13.66
CA PRO A 91 -11.51 9.91 12.71
C PRO A 91 -11.47 8.38 12.70
N MET A 92 -11.13 7.80 11.56
CA MET A 92 -10.97 6.36 11.35
C MET A 92 -9.68 5.86 11.99
N ARG A 93 -9.68 5.69 13.31
CA ARG A 93 -8.50 5.25 14.09
C ARG A 93 -8.65 3.80 14.51
N VAL A 94 -7.53 3.10 14.55
CA VAL A 94 -7.44 1.79 15.19
C VAL A 94 -7.68 1.93 16.70
N ALA A 95 -8.35 0.94 17.29
CA ALA A 95 -8.66 0.95 18.73
C ALA A 95 -7.41 0.73 19.61
N ALA A 96 -6.44 -0.08 19.13
CA ALA A 96 -5.22 -0.39 19.86
C ALA A 96 -4.25 0.81 19.88
N ARG A 97 -3.58 1.00 21.04
CA ARG A 97 -2.56 2.04 21.17
C ARG A 97 -1.27 1.64 20.45
N ALA A 98 -0.57 2.62 19.86
CA ALA A 98 0.69 2.37 19.14
C ALA A 98 1.76 1.66 20.00
N ALA A 99 1.81 1.93 21.30
CA ALA A 99 2.73 1.25 22.22
C ALA A 99 2.41 -0.24 22.38
N GLU A 100 1.13 -0.59 22.43
CA GLU A 100 0.65 -1.98 22.51
C GLU A 100 0.93 -2.71 21.19
N GLN A 101 0.61 -2.09 20.06
CA GLN A 101 0.90 -2.64 18.74
C GLN A 101 2.40 -2.89 18.56
N LYS A 102 3.27 -1.96 19.03
CA LYS A 102 4.72 -2.15 19.00
C LYS A 102 5.17 -3.34 19.85
N GLN A 103 4.53 -3.56 20.98
CA GLN A 103 4.81 -4.72 21.85
C GLN A 103 4.39 -6.03 21.18
N TRP A 104 3.23 -6.06 20.51
CA TRP A 104 2.69 -7.26 19.89
C TRP A 104 3.39 -7.63 18.58
N PHE A 105 3.75 -6.64 17.78
CA PHE A 105 4.23 -6.84 16.40
C PHE A 105 5.71 -6.48 16.20
N GLY A 106 6.39 -6.00 17.23
CA GLY A 106 7.77 -5.49 17.13
C GLY A 106 7.87 -4.07 16.56
N ALA A 107 6.84 -3.62 15.82
CA ALA A 107 6.70 -2.26 15.29
C ALA A 107 5.22 -1.87 15.28
N ALA A 108 4.90 -0.60 15.51
CA ALA A 108 3.54 -0.11 15.31
C ALA A 108 3.22 -0.06 13.80
N PRO A 109 2.11 -0.68 13.35
CA PRO A 109 1.65 -0.54 11.98
C PRO A 109 1.44 0.94 11.63
N PRO A 110 1.88 1.41 10.45
CA PRO A 110 1.72 2.81 10.07
C PRO A 110 0.26 3.18 9.80
N ASP A 111 -0.08 4.45 10.00
CA ASP A 111 -1.33 5.02 9.48
C ASP A 111 -1.31 5.03 7.95
N LEU A 112 -2.39 4.63 7.31
CA LEU A 112 -2.48 4.48 5.86
C LEU A 112 -3.10 5.67 5.13
N THR A 113 -3.48 6.75 5.81
CA THR A 113 -4.12 7.91 5.16
C THR A 113 -3.32 8.44 3.98
N LEU A 114 -2.00 8.56 4.13
CA LEU A 114 -1.11 9.13 3.12
C LEU A 114 -0.23 8.09 2.42
N VAL A 115 -0.48 6.81 2.63
CA VAL A 115 0.40 5.73 2.16
C VAL A 115 0.59 5.73 0.64
N ALA A 116 -0.49 5.99 -0.13
CA ALA A 116 -0.42 6.08 -1.58
C ALA A 116 0.43 7.26 -2.09
N ARG A 117 0.63 8.28 -1.28
CA ARG A 117 1.55 9.40 -1.58
C ARG A 117 2.97 9.08 -1.13
N ALA A 118 3.11 8.50 0.05
CA ALA A 118 4.41 8.18 0.65
C ALA A 118 5.17 7.08 -0.10
N ARG A 119 4.47 6.21 -0.81
CA ARG A 119 5.07 5.10 -1.59
C ARG A 119 5.35 5.45 -3.05
N ALA A 120 5.11 6.67 -3.50
CA ALA A 120 5.52 7.12 -4.83
C ALA A 120 7.06 7.23 -4.91
N SER A 121 7.63 6.75 -6.00
CA SER A 121 9.08 6.77 -6.28
C SER A 121 9.35 6.98 -7.77
N ALA A 122 10.63 6.90 -8.17
CA ALA A 122 11.01 6.90 -9.59
C ALA A 122 10.49 5.65 -10.34
N ASP A 123 10.22 4.54 -9.62
CA ASP A 123 9.72 3.29 -10.22
C ASP A 123 8.23 3.35 -10.56
N GLY A 124 7.46 4.23 -9.92
CA GLY A 124 6.03 4.37 -10.18
C GLY A 124 5.24 5.12 -9.11
N SER A 125 3.93 5.15 -9.29
CA SER A 125 3.03 5.75 -8.32
C SER A 125 2.93 4.93 -7.04
N GLY A 126 2.52 5.58 -5.93
CA GLY A 126 2.27 4.83 -4.71
C GLY A 126 1.05 3.89 -4.82
N ALA A 127 0.12 4.15 -5.74
CA ALA A 127 -0.96 3.22 -6.08
C ALA A 127 -0.40 1.95 -6.73
N ASP A 128 0.51 2.07 -7.72
CA ASP A 128 1.19 0.94 -8.36
C ASP A 128 1.96 0.12 -7.32
N TRP A 129 2.66 0.80 -6.40
CA TRP A 129 3.39 0.15 -5.32
C TRP A 129 2.46 -0.66 -4.40
N LEU A 130 1.35 -0.08 -3.95
CA LEU A 130 0.39 -0.75 -3.07
C LEU A 130 -0.28 -1.93 -3.77
N TYR A 131 -0.66 -1.76 -5.03
CA TYR A 131 -1.29 -2.79 -5.83
C TYR A 131 -0.37 -3.99 -6.04
N THR A 132 0.90 -3.74 -6.34
CA THR A 132 1.92 -4.78 -6.44
C THR A 132 2.19 -5.42 -5.08
N TYR A 133 2.38 -4.61 -4.03
CA TYR A 133 2.70 -5.08 -2.68
C TYR A 133 1.64 -6.05 -2.12
N LEU A 134 0.36 -5.69 -2.19
CA LEU A 134 -0.72 -6.50 -1.62
C LEU A 134 -0.94 -7.82 -2.39
N ARG A 135 -0.41 -7.94 -3.59
CA ARG A 135 -0.50 -9.13 -4.45
C ARG A 135 0.77 -9.99 -4.45
N SER A 136 1.81 -9.55 -3.73
CA SER A 136 3.16 -10.14 -3.76
C SER A 136 3.56 -10.89 -2.49
N PHE A 137 2.60 -11.18 -1.61
CA PHE A 137 2.84 -12.01 -0.43
C PHE A 137 2.99 -13.50 -0.80
N TYR A 138 3.85 -14.20 -0.07
CA TYR A 138 4.03 -15.65 -0.23
C TYR A 138 4.39 -16.32 1.11
N ARG A 139 4.17 -17.63 1.21
CA ARG A 139 4.58 -18.43 2.35
C ARG A 139 6.10 -18.54 2.42
N ASP A 140 6.65 -18.23 3.59
CA ASP A 140 8.07 -18.34 3.89
C ASP A 140 8.25 -18.83 5.34
N GLU A 141 8.55 -20.10 5.49
CA GLU A 141 8.73 -20.75 6.79
C GLU A 141 9.90 -20.17 7.60
N LYS A 142 10.82 -19.47 6.96
CA LYS A 142 11.94 -18.79 7.61
C LYS A 142 11.52 -17.50 8.32
N ARG A 143 10.31 -17.02 8.07
CA ARG A 143 9.78 -15.80 8.70
C ARG A 143 8.98 -16.13 9.97
N PRO A 144 9.11 -15.32 11.04
CA PRO A 144 8.39 -15.57 12.30
C PRO A 144 6.87 -15.63 12.15
N ASN A 145 6.30 -14.86 11.21
CA ASN A 145 4.87 -14.84 10.93
C ASN A 145 4.46 -15.77 9.77
N GLY A 146 5.41 -16.53 9.19
CA GLY A 146 5.16 -17.45 8.09
C GLY A 146 4.95 -16.80 6.72
N TRP A 147 5.16 -15.48 6.59
CA TRP A 147 4.92 -14.72 5.37
C TRP A 147 6.09 -13.82 4.98
N ASN A 148 6.31 -13.67 3.69
CA ASN A 148 7.25 -12.72 3.11
C ASN A 148 6.61 -12.04 1.89
N ASN A 149 7.33 -11.08 1.28
CA ASN A 149 6.81 -10.31 0.16
C ASN A 149 7.94 -10.08 -0.86
N THR A 150 7.66 -10.28 -2.15
CA THR A 150 8.69 -10.12 -3.19
C THR A 150 9.06 -8.66 -3.45
N LEU A 151 8.10 -7.73 -3.29
CA LEU A 151 8.35 -6.30 -3.45
C LEU A 151 9.03 -5.69 -2.22
N PHE A 152 8.69 -6.18 -1.02
CA PHE A 152 9.25 -5.68 0.24
C PHE A 152 9.77 -6.86 1.09
N PRO A 153 10.97 -7.38 0.76
CA PRO A 153 11.53 -8.52 1.46
C PRO A 153 11.70 -8.30 2.96
N ASN A 154 11.49 -9.36 3.72
CA ASN A 154 11.57 -9.34 5.18
C ASN A 154 10.50 -8.48 5.88
N VAL A 155 9.37 -8.27 5.22
CA VAL A 155 8.24 -7.53 5.78
C VAL A 155 7.78 -8.13 7.13
N ALA A 156 7.48 -7.25 8.10
CA ALA A 156 6.94 -7.65 9.39
C ALA A 156 5.41 -7.86 9.34
N MET A 157 4.71 -7.19 8.41
CA MET A 157 3.27 -7.35 8.21
C MET A 157 2.95 -8.76 7.73
N PRO A 158 2.03 -9.50 8.39
CA PRO A 158 1.52 -10.77 7.87
C PRO A 158 0.64 -10.52 6.64
N HIS A 159 0.39 -11.57 5.86
CA HIS A 159 -0.56 -11.48 4.75
C HIS A 159 -2.01 -11.47 5.28
N ALA A 160 -2.56 -10.28 5.54
CA ALA A 160 -3.89 -10.13 6.12
C ALA A 160 -5.03 -10.63 5.20
N LEU A 161 -4.78 -10.74 3.90
CA LEU A 161 -5.78 -11.10 2.88
C LEU A 161 -5.60 -12.54 2.36
N TRP A 162 -4.87 -13.38 3.07
CA TRP A 162 -4.53 -14.73 2.62
C TRP A 162 -5.77 -15.62 2.38
N GLU A 163 -6.82 -15.45 3.15
CA GLU A 163 -8.07 -16.20 2.92
C GLU A 163 -8.74 -15.85 1.58
N LEU A 164 -8.60 -14.60 1.15
CA LEU A 164 -9.13 -14.15 -0.13
C LEU A 164 -8.25 -14.60 -1.30
N GLN A 165 -6.92 -14.37 -1.20
CA GLN A 165 -5.96 -14.68 -2.26
C GLN A 165 -5.64 -16.16 -2.36
N GLY A 166 -5.56 -16.85 -1.23
CA GLY A 166 -4.91 -18.14 -1.12
C GLY A 166 -3.43 -18.00 -0.75
N GLU A 167 -2.73 -19.15 -0.72
CA GLU A 167 -1.32 -19.21 -0.38
C GLU A 167 -0.46 -19.29 -1.63
N LEU A 168 0.37 -18.28 -1.83
CA LEU A 168 1.41 -18.29 -2.86
C LEU A 168 2.71 -18.83 -2.28
N VAL A 169 3.51 -19.45 -3.13
CA VAL A 169 4.89 -19.88 -2.86
C VAL A 169 5.83 -19.26 -3.90
N LEU A 170 7.04 -18.96 -3.47
CA LEU A 170 8.09 -18.45 -4.37
C LEU A 170 8.81 -19.63 -5.00
N ASP A 171 8.76 -19.72 -6.32
CA ASP A 171 9.52 -20.73 -7.08
C ASP A 171 11.02 -20.42 -6.99
N ALA A 172 11.80 -21.41 -6.57
CA ALA A 172 13.23 -21.21 -6.30
C ALA A 172 14.07 -21.00 -7.56
N GLU A 173 13.62 -21.48 -8.72
CA GLU A 173 14.37 -21.38 -9.99
C GLU A 173 13.98 -20.14 -10.77
N THR A 174 12.69 -19.86 -10.87
CA THR A 174 12.16 -18.77 -11.70
C THR A 174 11.92 -17.48 -10.91
N HIS A 175 11.93 -17.52 -9.58
CA HIS A 175 11.52 -16.45 -8.68
C HIS A 175 10.08 -15.94 -8.93
N ALA A 176 9.26 -16.73 -9.60
CA ALA A 176 7.85 -16.42 -9.83
C ALA A 176 6.98 -16.88 -8.66
N LEU A 177 5.91 -16.14 -8.40
CA LEU A 177 4.89 -16.55 -7.44
C LEU A 177 3.96 -17.58 -8.07
N LYS A 178 3.72 -18.70 -7.39
CA LYS A 178 2.82 -19.76 -7.80
C LYS A 178 1.76 -20.00 -6.74
N LEU A 179 0.49 -20.13 -7.15
CA LEU A 179 -0.60 -20.46 -6.25
C LEU A 179 -0.46 -21.93 -5.79
N ALA A 180 -0.23 -22.12 -4.49
CA ALA A 180 -0.12 -23.43 -3.86
C ALA A 180 -1.47 -23.90 -3.29
N THR A 181 -2.20 -22.98 -2.63
CA THR A 181 -3.52 -23.27 -2.05
C THR A 181 -4.48 -22.18 -2.50
N PRO A 182 -5.60 -22.52 -3.18
CA PRO A 182 -6.59 -21.52 -3.58
C PRO A 182 -7.22 -20.82 -2.39
N GLY A 183 -7.50 -19.52 -2.54
CA GLY A 183 -8.30 -18.74 -1.60
C GLY A 183 -9.80 -18.78 -1.95
N GLN A 184 -10.54 -17.86 -1.33
CA GLN A 184 -11.98 -17.72 -1.56
C GLN A 184 -12.28 -17.07 -2.91
N LEU A 185 -11.34 -16.29 -3.46
CA LEU A 185 -11.50 -15.56 -4.71
C LEU A 185 -10.62 -16.17 -5.80
N SER A 186 -11.06 -16.09 -7.03
CA SER A 186 -10.18 -16.28 -8.18
C SER A 186 -9.13 -15.17 -8.27
N VAL A 187 -8.07 -15.37 -9.01
CA VAL A 187 -7.02 -14.36 -9.20
C VAL A 187 -7.59 -13.03 -9.69
N ALA A 188 -8.50 -13.07 -10.67
CA ALA A 188 -9.12 -11.86 -11.23
C ALA A 188 -10.02 -11.12 -10.22
N GLU A 189 -10.76 -11.86 -9.40
CA GLU A 189 -11.59 -11.28 -8.34
C GLU A 189 -10.72 -10.67 -7.23
N TYR A 190 -9.64 -11.35 -6.85
CA TYR A 190 -8.69 -10.81 -5.89
C TYR A 190 -8.00 -9.55 -6.41
N ASP A 191 -7.56 -9.55 -7.67
CA ASP A 191 -6.95 -8.37 -8.30
C ASP A 191 -7.91 -7.18 -8.30
N LYS A 192 -9.20 -7.42 -8.56
CA LYS A 192 -10.23 -6.38 -8.47
C LYS A 192 -10.41 -5.88 -7.03
N GLU A 193 -10.48 -6.79 -6.05
CA GLU A 193 -10.63 -6.44 -4.63
C GLU A 193 -9.46 -5.57 -4.15
N ILE A 194 -8.24 -5.89 -4.56
CA ILE A 194 -7.05 -5.08 -4.27
C ILE A 194 -7.09 -3.74 -5.00
N ALA A 195 -7.56 -3.69 -6.25
CA ALA A 195 -7.72 -2.43 -6.97
C ALA A 195 -8.70 -1.48 -6.25
N ASP A 196 -9.83 -2.00 -5.79
CA ASP A 196 -10.85 -1.24 -5.05
C ASP A 196 -10.28 -0.69 -3.72
N LEU A 197 -9.54 -1.53 -2.97
CA LEU A 197 -8.85 -1.13 -1.74
C LEU A 197 -7.80 -0.04 -2.00
N VAL A 198 -6.96 -0.21 -3.01
CA VAL A 198 -5.94 0.78 -3.40
C VAL A 198 -6.61 2.08 -3.86
N GLY A 199 -7.71 2.01 -4.60
CA GLY A 199 -8.55 3.15 -4.96
C GLY A 199 -8.98 3.95 -3.74
N LEU A 200 -9.48 3.28 -2.69
CA LEU A 200 -9.81 3.94 -1.42
C LEU A 200 -8.59 4.61 -0.77
N LEU A 201 -7.43 3.95 -0.73
CA LEU A 201 -6.22 4.51 -0.12
C LEU A 201 -5.70 5.74 -0.88
N VAL A 202 -5.85 5.75 -2.20
CA VAL A 202 -5.56 6.94 -3.02
C VAL A 202 -6.55 8.07 -2.69
N TRP A 203 -7.86 7.77 -2.61
CA TRP A 203 -8.88 8.74 -2.23
C TRP A 203 -8.63 9.29 -0.81
N ALA A 204 -8.29 8.42 0.14
CA ALA A 204 -8.00 8.85 1.52
C ALA A 204 -6.87 9.88 1.60
N GLY A 205 -5.81 9.69 0.79
CA GLY A 205 -4.67 10.62 0.71
C GLY A 205 -4.98 11.92 -0.04
N GLU A 206 -5.99 11.94 -0.92
CA GLU A 206 -6.35 13.09 -1.74
C GLU A 206 -7.81 13.03 -2.22
N PRO A 207 -8.79 13.26 -1.32
CA PRO A 207 -10.21 13.10 -1.66
C PRO A 207 -10.69 14.01 -2.81
N GLY A 208 -10.04 15.15 -3.01
CA GLY A 208 -10.36 16.10 -4.08
C GLY A 208 -9.72 15.80 -5.45
N ALA A 209 -8.92 14.73 -5.58
CA ALA A 209 -8.17 14.46 -6.82
C ALA A 209 -9.08 14.22 -8.03
N GLY A 210 -10.15 13.45 -7.86
CA GLY A 210 -11.12 13.19 -8.93
C GLY A 210 -11.78 14.48 -9.44
N PHE A 211 -12.18 15.35 -8.54
CA PHE A 211 -12.77 16.64 -8.90
C PHE A 211 -11.77 17.55 -9.65
N ARG A 212 -10.53 17.64 -9.16
CA ARG A 212 -9.50 18.48 -9.81
C ARG A 212 -9.13 17.98 -11.21
N LYS A 213 -9.02 16.67 -11.41
CA LYS A 213 -8.74 16.07 -12.72
C LYS A 213 -9.82 16.39 -13.76
N ASN A 214 -11.07 16.59 -13.32
CA ASN A 214 -12.18 16.92 -14.20
C ASN A 214 -12.28 18.43 -14.53
N LEU A 215 -11.58 19.29 -13.78
CA LEU A 215 -11.58 20.74 -13.99
C LEU A 215 -10.42 21.24 -14.86
N GLY A 216 -9.37 20.48 -15.01
CA GLY A 216 -8.15 20.92 -15.69
C GLY A 216 -7.47 19.89 -16.49
#